data_ef2314662d7d2db4625ca38ed198c582
#
_entry.id   ef2314662d7d2db4625ca38ed198c582
#
_cell.length_a   1.000
_cell.length_b   1.000
_cell.length_c   1.000
_cell.angle_alpha   90.00
_cell.angle_beta   90.00
_cell.angle_gamma   90.00
#
_symmetry.space_group_name_H-M   'P 1'
#
loop_
_entity.id
_entity.type
_entity.pdbx_description
1 polymer ?
#
loop_
_entity_poly.entity_id
_entity_poly.type
_entity_poly.pdbx_seq_one_letter_code
_entity_poly.pdbx_strand_id
1 'polypeptide(L)'
;MTRPGKNTTLVQHYVPDYAEKMDGRSKLAKAIRERLAGLINDLGGREALSHQQFSLCRRAVWLETLLEHEESRIAQGNGIEIGDHTKLVNSLLAVYRALGLKRQARDITF
;
A
#
# COMPACT_ATOMS: atom_id res chain seq x y z
N MET A 1 16.34 -31.25 16.90
CA MET A 1 16.04 -30.55 16.72
C MET A 1 15.44 -30.14 15.86
N THR A 2 14.79 -29.87 15.74
CA THR A 2 14.17 -29.43 15.06
C THR A 2 14.28 -28.43 14.43
N ARG A 3 14.31 -28.19 13.92
CA ARG A 3 14.47 -27.23 13.51
C ARG A 3 13.62 -26.69 13.08
N PRO A 4 13.20 -26.69 13.37
CA PRO A 4 12.24 -25.67 13.36
C PRO A 4 12.50 -24.64 12.32
N GLY A 5 13.47 -24.77 11.61
CA GLY A 5 13.90 -23.72 10.71
C GLY A 5 12.83 -23.18 9.82
N LYS A 6 11.97 -24.02 9.35
CA LYS A 6 10.96 -23.58 8.38
C LYS A 6 9.94 -22.64 8.97
N ASN A 7 9.40 -23.02 10.09
CA ASN A 7 8.40 -22.16 10.73
C ASN A 7 9.04 -20.89 11.22
N THR A 8 10.25 -21.02 11.75
CA THR A 8 10.95 -19.86 12.24
C THR A 8 11.25 -18.89 11.11
N THR A 9 11.63 -19.41 9.95
CA THR A 9 11.93 -18.55 8.82
C THR A 9 10.71 -17.76 8.39
N LEU A 10 9.57 -18.43 8.31
CA LEU A 10 8.36 -17.73 7.92
C LEU A 10 8.02 -16.63 8.92
N VAL A 11 8.09 -16.95 10.20
CA VAL A 11 7.80 -15.96 11.21
C VAL A 11 8.77 -14.81 11.17
N GLN A 12 10.05 -15.11 10.98
CA GLN A 12 11.07 -14.08 10.94
C GLN A 12 10.88 -13.11 9.78
N HIS A 13 10.32 -13.57 8.69
CA HIS A 13 10.17 -12.73 7.52
C HIS A 13 8.82 -12.02 7.50
N TYR A 14 7.96 -12.33 8.42
CA TYR A 14 6.70 -11.61 8.50
C TYR A 14 6.90 -10.32 9.28
N VAL A 15 6.77 -9.22 8.58
CA VAL A 15 6.96 -7.89 9.16
C VAL A 15 5.72 -7.08 8.85
N PRO A 16 4.86 -6.82 9.86
CA PRO A 16 3.63 -6.07 9.59
C PRO A 16 3.85 -4.68 9.03
N ASP A 17 4.97 -4.06 9.39
CA ASP A 17 5.27 -2.72 8.92
C ASP A 17 6.43 -2.75 7.92
N TYR A 18 6.33 -3.67 6.98
CA TYR A 18 7.41 -3.92 6.05
C TYR A 18 7.90 -2.68 5.32
N ALA A 19 7.01 -1.75 5.02
CA ALA A 19 7.40 -0.55 4.29
C ALA A 19 8.42 0.28 5.07
N GLU A 20 8.32 0.26 6.39
CA GLU A 20 9.22 1.00 7.25
C GLU A 20 10.54 0.29 7.46
N LYS A 21 10.53 -1.02 7.23
CA LYS A 21 11.73 -1.85 7.42
C LYS A 21 12.53 -2.02 6.15
N MET A 22 12.04 -1.54 5.03
CA MET A 22 12.77 -1.64 3.77
C MET A 22 13.98 -0.73 3.80
N ASP A 23 14.95 -1.08 2.96
CA ASP A 23 16.13 -0.26 2.79
C ASP A 23 15.71 1.15 2.40
N GLY A 24 16.04 2.12 3.24
CA GLY A 24 15.65 3.51 3.01
C GLY A 24 16.27 4.12 1.77
N ARG A 25 17.31 3.49 1.23
CA ARG A 25 17.96 4.00 0.03
C ARG A 25 17.28 3.55 -1.24
N SER A 26 16.40 2.56 -1.18
CA SER A 26 15.73 2.10 -2.39
C SER A 26 14.68 3.12 -2.80
N LYS A 27 14.56 3.31 -4.11
CA LYS A 27 13.55 4.21 -4.65
C LYS A 27 12.16 3.70 -4.34
N LEU A 28 11.99 2.38 -4.34
CA LEU A 28 10.70 1.79 -4.04
C LEU A 28 10.29 2.08 -2.61
N ALA A 29 11.20 1.87 -1.67
CA ALA A 29 10.88 2.12 -0.27
C ALA A 29 10.52 3.58 -0.04
N LYS A 30 11.26 4.48 -0.67
CA LYS A 30 10.98 5.91 -0.54
C LYS A 30 9.61 6.25 -1.11
N ALA A 31 9.28 5.71 -2.29
CA ALA A 31 8.00 5.97 -2.91
C ALA A 31 6.85 5.46 -2.04
N ILE A 32 7.01 4.28 -1.47
CA ILE A 32 5.97 3.72 -0.61
C ILE A 32 5.76 4.61 0.62
N ARG A 33 6.84 5.05 1.25
CA ARG A 33 6.72 5.90 2.43
C ARG A 33 6.07 7.24 2.11
N GLU A 34 6.43 7.82 0.97
CA GLU A 34 5.85 9.11 0.58
C GLU A 34 4.36 8.98 0.27
N ARG A 35 3.97 7.91 -0.40
CA ARG A 35 2.56 7.69 -0.70
C ARG A 35 1.77 7.42 0.57
N LEU A 36 2.36 6.65 1.47
CA LEU A 36 1.69 6.37 2.74
C LEU A 36 1.46 7.65 3.52
N ALA A 37 2.48 8.49 3.60
CA ALA A 37 2.35 9.77 4.29
C ALA A 37 1.27 10.64 3.64
N GLY A 38 1.21 10.66 2.32
CA GLY A 38 0.21 11.44 1.61
C GLY A 38 -1.19 10.94 1.87
N LEU A 39 -1.39 9.64 1.82
CA LEU A 39 -2.71 9.08 2.05
C LEU A 39 -3.17 9.33 3.49
N ILE A 40 -2.27 9.12 4.44
CA ILE A 40 -2.58 9.38 5.85
C ILE A 40 -2.96 10.84 6.04
N ASN A 41 -2.21 11.73 5.42
CA ASN A 41 -2.50 13.16 5.52
C ASN A 41 -3.87 13.51 4.94
N ASP A 42 -4.22 12.88 3.81
CA ASP A 42 -5.53 13.11 3.21
C ASP A 42 -6.68 12.68 4.11
N LEU A 43 -6.42 11.69 4.96
CA LEU A 43 -7.45 11.16 5.85
C LEU A 43 -7.47 11.85 7.22
N GLY A 44 -6.72 12.91 7.38
CA GLY A 44 -6.74 13.70 8.60
C GLY A 44 -5.55 13.51 9.52
N GLY A 45 -4.55 12.75 9.09
CA GLY A 45 -3.35 12.53 9.88
C GLY A 45 -3.36 11.22 10.61
N ARG A 46 -2.19 10.80 11.06
CA ARG A 46 -2.04 9.48 11.69
C ARG A 46 -2.94 9.30 12.91
N GLU A 47 -3.10 10.36 13.68
CA GLU A 47 -3.89 10.27 14.91
C GLU A 47 -5.37 10.15 14.66
N ALA A 48 -5.82 10.51 13.48
CA ALA A 48 -7.24 10.39 13.13
C ALA A 48 -7.61 8.97 12.70
N LEU A 49 -6.62 8.09 12.55
CA LEU A 49 -6.85 6.76 11.99
C LEU A 49 -6.85 5.71 13.08
N SER A 50 -7.81 4.81 12.99
CA SER A 50 -7.77 3.60 13.81
C SER A 50 -6.66 2.69 13.30
N HIS A 51 -6.35 1.67 14.08
CA HIS A 51 -5.40 0.66 13.66
C HIS A 51 -5.81 0.04 12.33
N GLN A 52 -7.10 -0.27 12.19
CA GLN A 52 -7.61 -0.90 10.99
C GLN A 52 -7.49 0.04 9.79
N GLN A 53 -7.80 1.29 9.98
CA GLN A 53 -7.66 2.26 8.89
C GLN A 53 -6.22 2.44 8.47
N PHE A 54 -5.31 2.48 9.42
CA PHE A 54 -3.88 2.58 9.09
C PHE A 54 -3.42 1.35 8.31
N SER A 55 -3.88 0.17 8.72
CA SER A 55 -3.55 -1.06 8.01
C SER A 55 -4.06 -1.01 6.57
N LEU A 56 -5.28 -0.50 6.38
CA LEU A 56 -5.82 -0.34 5.03
C LEU A 56 -5.03 0.66 4.20
N CYS A 57 -4.53 1.71 4.83
CA CYS A 57 -3.67 2.67 4.12
C CYS A 57 -2.43 1.98 3.56
N ARG A 58 -1.82 1.10 4.34
CA ARG A 58 -0.65 0.37 3.86
C ARG A 58 -1.00 -0.54 2.70
N ARG A 59 -2.17 -1.19 2.76
CA ARG A 59 -2.63 -2.02 1.64
C ARG A 59 -2.86 -1.20 0.39
N ALA A 60 -3.49 -0.04 0.54
CA ALA A 60 -3.75 0.82 -0.61
C ALA A 60 -2.45 1.24 -1.29
N VAL A 61 -1.49 1.67 -0.51
CA VAL A 61 -0.22 2.12 -1.05
C VAL A 61 0.51 0.98 -1.75
N TRP A 62 0.47 -0.22 -1.18
CA TRP A 62 1.08 -1.38 -1.80
C TRP A 62 0.42 -1.70 -3.15
N LEU A 63 -0.91 -1.68 -3.18
CA LEU A 63 -1.63 -1.95 -4.41
C LEU A 63 -1.36 -0.90 -5.47
N GLU A 64 -1.29 0.38 -5.09
CA GLU A 64 -0.94 1.44 -6.02
C GLU A 64 0.42 1.21 -6.65
N THR A 65 1.38 0.85 -5.82
CA THR A 65 2.74 0.64 -6.28
C THR A 65 2.81 -0.54 -7.22
N LEU A 66 2.12 -1.62 -6.88
CA LEU A 66 2.08 -2.81 -7.71
C LEU A 66 1.42 -2.50 -9.06
N LEU A 67 0.31 -1.78 -9.03
CA LEU A 67 -0.40 -1.42 -10.25
C LEU A 67 0.46 -0.57 -11.16
N GLU A 68 1.16 0.42 -10.61
CA GLU A 68 2.02 1.25 -11.43
C GLU A 68 3.14 0.45 -12.07
N HIS A 69 3.68 -0.49 -11.32
CA HIS A 69 4.71 -1.35 -11.87
C HIS A 69 4.18 -2.15 -13.06
N GLU A 70 2.99 -2.74 -12.92
CA GLU A 70 2.40 -3.52 -13.99
C GLU A 70 2.01 -2.64 -15.16
N GLU A 71 1.51 -1.45 -14.90
CA GLU A 71 1.16 -0.53 -15.97
C GLU A 71 2.39 -0.10 -16.75
N SER A 72 3.50 0.08 -16.08
CA SER A 72 4.76 0.38 -16.74
C SER A 72 5.18 -0.77 -17.66
N ARG A 73 5.01 -2.00 -17.20
CA ARG A 73 5.33 -3.16 -18.02
C ARG A 73 4.43 -3.26 -19.24
N ILE A 74 3.15 -2.97 -19.06
CA ILE A 74 2.22 -2.95 -20.19
C ILE A 74 2.66 -1.92 -21.22
N ALA A 75 3.05 -0.75 -20.77
CA ALA A 75 3.51 0.31 -21.67
C ALA A 75 4.75 -0.10 -22.43
N GLN A 76 5.56 -0.99 -21.86
CA GLN A 76 6.77 -1.49 -22.50
C GLN A 76 6.51 -2.72 -23.38
N GLY A 77 5.27 -3.14 -23.50
CA GLY A 77 4.92 -4.30 -24.30
C GLY A 77 4.99 -5.62 -23.56
N ASN A 78 5.24 -5.60 -22.25
CA ASN A 78 5.38 -6.81 -21.43
C ASN A 78 4.24 -6.91 -20.42
N GLY A 79 3.03 -6.66 -20.87
CA GLY A 79 1.92 -6.53 -19.96
C GLY A 79 1.49 -7.83 -19.30
N ILE A 80 0.65 -7.70 -18.30
CA ILE A 80 -0.03 -8.80 -17.67
C ILE A 80 -1.37 -9.00 -18.37
N GLU A 81 -2.04 -10.07 -17.97
CA GLU A 81 -3.38 -10.30 -18.42
C GLU A 81 -4.30 -9.19 -17.93
N ILE A 82 -5.18 -8.75 -18.82
CA ILE A 82 -6.11 -7.66 -18.46
C ILE A 82 -6.97 -8.06 -17.27
N GLY A 83 -7.37 -9.34 -17.18
CA GLY A 83 -8.16 -9.79 -16.04
C GLY A 83 -7.44 -9.61 -14.73
N ASP A 84 -6.14 -9.88 -14.69
CA ASP A 84 -5.36 -9.70 -13.47
C ASP A 84 -5.24 -8.23 -13.11
N HIS A 85 -5.03 -7.39 -14.10
CA HIS A 85 -4.97 -5.95 -13.86
C HIS A 85 -6.30 -5.45 -13.29
N THR A 86 -7.40 -5.91 -13.86
CA THR A 86 -8.72 -5.50 -13.39
C THR A 86 -8.95 -5.93 -11.93
N LYS A 87 -8.49 -7.12 -11.57
CA LYS A 87 -8.61 -7.57 -10.17
C LYS A 87 -7.85 -6.67 -9.22
N LEU A 88 -6.65 -6.26 -9.61
CA LEU A 88 -5.87 -5.36 -8.77
C LEU A 88 -6.55 -4.01 -8.61
N VAL A 89 -7.07 -3.46 -9.70
CA VAL A 89 -7.79 -2.19 -9.63
C VAL A 89 -9.00 -2.31 -8.74
N ASN A 90 -9.76 -3.39 -8.87
CA ASN A 90 -10.95 -3.59 -8.05
C ASN A 90 -10.60 -3.74 -6.58
N SER A 91 -9.50 -4.42 -6.29
CA SER A 91 -9.03 -4.55 -4.91
C SER A 91 -8.67 -3.19 -4.32
N LEU A 92 -7.98 -2.37 -5.09
CA LEU A 92 -7.62 -1.03 -4.64
C LEU A 92 -8.85 -0.18 -4.40
N LEU A 93 -9.82 -0.24 -5.31
CA LEU A 93 -11.06 0.50 -5.14
C LEU A 93 -11.80 0.06 -3.88
N ALA A 94 -11.80 -1.22 -3.57
CA ALA A 94 -12.45 -1.72 -2.37
C ALA A 94 -11.79 -1.14 -1.12
N VAL A 95 -10.46 -1.07 -1.11
CA VAL A 95 -9.75 -0.49 0.02
C VAL A 95 -10.06 1.01 0.14
N TYR A 96 -10.02 1.72 -0.97
CA TYR A 96 -10.34 3.15 -0.95
C TYR A 96 -11.75 3.40 -0.44
N ARG A 97 -12.71 2.59 -0.85
CA ARG A 97 -14.09 2.76 -0.37
C ARG A 97 -14.19 2.52 1.13
N ALA A 98 -13.46 1.55 1.63
CA ALA A 98 -13.44 1.30 3.07
C ALA A 98 -12.82 2.44 3.83
N LEU A 99 -11.85 3.15 3.23
CA LEU A 99 -11.22 4.30 3.85
C LEU A 99 -12.01 5.60 3.66
N GLY A 100 -12.92 5.61 2.70
CA GLY A 100 -13.59 6.84 2.30
C GLY A 100 -12.80 7.51 1.19
N LEU A 101 -13.34 7.49 -0.01
CA LEU A 101 -12.64 7.97 -1.19
C LEU A 101 -12.40 9.46 -1.20
N LYS A 102 -13.24 10.18 -0.50
CA LYS A 102 -13.19 11.63 -0.60
C LYS A 102 -12.14 12.16 0.34
N ARG A 103 -11.38 13.09 -0.16
CA ARG A 103 -10.55 13.90 0.70
C ARG A 103 -11.46 14.62 1.68
N GLN A 104 -11.04 14.68 2.93
CA GLN A 104 -11.78 15.45 3.91
C GLN A 104 -11.86 16.90 3.43
N ALA A 105 -13.07 17.38 3.31
CA ALA A 105 -13.27 18.76 2.91
C ALA A 105 -12.64 19.65 3.96
N ARG A 106 -11.88 20.61 3.50
CA ARG A 106 -11.39 21.61 4.41
C ARG A 106 -12.53 22.56 4.70
N ASP A 107 -12.54 22.99 5.93
CA ASP A 107 -13.48 24.03 6.29
C ASP A 107 -12.93 25.33 5.77
N ILE A 108 -13.27 25.64 4.54
CA ILE A 108 -12.84 26.88 3.92
C ILE A 108 -13.91 27.89 4.09
N THR A 109 -13.63 28.89 4.85
CA THR A 109 -14.57 29.97 5.08
C THR A 109 -14.15 31.15 4.24
N PHE A 110 -15.03 31.58 3.41
CA PHE A 110 -14.78 32.74 2.57
C PHE A 110 -15.52 33.94 3.09
#